data_adbf827b5debba4c7ea666989bd3d101
#
_entry.id   adbf827b5debba4c7ea666989bd3d101
#
_cell.length_a   1.000
_cell.length_b   1.000
_cell.length_c   1.000
_cell.angle_alpha   90.00
_cell.angle_beta   90.00
_cell.angle_gamma   90.00
#
_symmetry.space_group_name_H-M   'P 1'
#
loop_
_entity.id
_entity.type
_entity.pdbx_description
1 polymer ?
#
loop_
_entity_poly.entity_id
_entity_poly.type
_entity_poly.pdbx_seq_one_letter_code
_entity_poly.pdbx_strand_id
1 'polypeptide(L)'
;MDTRRGLLASAAMAAMLAWAGGAAAQGTPPDSDQAAVETPQDVEALPDPVPVAAAPTISDAIAGGRLLLEVRARYESVDQKKTAVLTENGEAYTVRTRLGWETAEWNGLRGLIEFEDVRQVGPEHYAVNVPGALTPPLNGADKAKYPIINDPEVTELNRLQLTWTPNAALAFTAGRQRILIDDQRFVGNVGWRQDEQTFDAVRADLAFGRFKATYAYVDHVNRILGEMKDWDSDSHLLNATWSPAEAFRLQGFVYALDFGNSAANTSITSGLKASGKTWVGLFQVAYNATYAVQSDYRHATPAYDLDYWGGDVTGTFDIYSVRASYESLEGNGVRGFSTPLATTHAFQGWSDAFVMPLGGNKSFVDGIDDLNLSLNVKPRFRRTYFFNADILVRYHDFDAERTGADLGREWDVQAQAAITSKLSVALKYADFERAASVPPGAATPPPSRTKVWFTFEYKL
;
A
#
# COMPACT_ATOMS: atom_id res chain seq x y z
N MET A 1 -7.93 25.39 -20.86
CA MET A 1 -6.85 25.78 -19.92
C MET A 1 -7.52 26.51 -18.77
N ASP A 2 -7.73 25.83 -17.68
CA ASP A 2 -8.52 26.36 -16.56
C ASP A 2 -7.55 26.98 -15.53
N THR A 3 -7.57 28.31 -15.45
CA THR A 3 -6.68 29.12 -14.63
C THR A 3 -6.82 28.85 -13.11
N ARG A 4 -7.86 28.14 -12.68
CA ARG A 4 -8.08 27.78 -11.27
C ARG A 4 -7.21 26.60 -10.81
N ARG A 5 -6.89 25.64 -11.70
CA ARG A 5 -6.06 24.47 -11.37
C ARG A 5 -4.58 24.82 -11.22
N GLY A 6 -4.06 25.67 -12.07
CA GLY A 6 -2.70 26.19 -11.96
C GLY A 6 -2.44 26.98 -10.66
N LEU A 7 -3.48 27.64 -10.14
CA LEU A 7 -3.38 28.43 -8.91
C LEU A 7 -3.36 27.56 -7.64
N LEU A 8 -4.10 26.46 -7.57
CA LEU A 8 -4.12 25.58 -6.39
C LEU A 8 -2.86 24.69 -6.31
N ALA A 9 -2.42 24.12 -7.43
CA ALA A 9 -1.16 23.38 -7.49
C ALA A 9 0.04 24.29 -7.26
N SER A 10 0.04 25.51 -7.83
CA SER A 10 1.07 26.51 -7.60
C SER A 10 1.05 27.08 -6.19
N ALA A 11 -0.11 27.22 -5.56
CA ALA A 11 -0.22 27.69 -4.18
C ALA A 11 0.28 26.63 -3.17
N ALA A 12 0.00 25.35 -3.40
CA ALA A 12 0.52 24.27 -2.58
C ALA A 12 2.05 24.14 -2.74
N MET A 13 2.55 24.26 -3.96
CA MET A 13 3.98 24.20 -4.26
C MET A 13 4.75 25.46 -3.82
N ALA A 14 4.13 26.64 -3.94
CA ALA A 14 4.70 27.91 -3.45
C ALA A 14 4.73 27.97 -1.92
N ALA A 15 3.72 27.41 -1.24
CA ALA A 15 3.72 27.27 0.21
C ALA A 15 4.83 26.32 0.69
N MET A 16 5.12 25.26 -0.07
CA MET A 16 6.23 24.33 0.21
C MET A 16 7.62 24.96 0.01
N LEU A 17 7.80 25.81 -1.00
CA LEU A 17 9.09 26.44 -1.33
C LEU A 17 9.39 27.70 -0.52
N ALA A 18 8.40 28.50 -0.17
CA ALA A 18 8.59 29.72 0.61
C ALA A 18 8.93 29.44 2.09
N TRP A 19 8.70 28.22 2.55
CA TRP A 19 8.83 27.82 3.95
C TRP A 19 10.18 27.16 4.30
N ALA A 20 10.90 26.69 3.31
CA ALA A 20 12.24 26.07 3.50
C ALA A 20 13.34 27.07 3.90
N GLY A 21 13.06 28.36 3.98
CA GLY A 21 14.06 29.43 4.09
C GLY A 21 14.26 30.01 5.51
N GLY A 22 13.63 29.56 6.55
CA GLY A 22 13.82 30.21 7.84
C GLY A 22 13.35 29.46 9.06
N ALA A 23 14.24 28.79 9.77
CA ALA A 23 14.29 28.78 11.23
C ALA A 23 15.38 27.86 11.77
N ALA A 24 16.46 28.42 12.26
CA ALA A 24 17.33 27.79 13.23
C ALA A 24 16.86 28.22 14.63
N ALA A 25 16.36 27.29 15.45
CA ALA A 25 16.26 27.48 16.89
C ALA A 25 16.34 26.12 17.60
N GLN A 26 17.28 26.04 18.52
CA GLN A 26 17.62 24.89 19.35
C GLN A 26 16.57 24.67 20.45
N GLY A 27 16.17 23.43 20.64
CA GLY A 27 15.40 22.96 21.78
C GLY A 27 15.25 21.45 21.72
N THR A 28 15.93 20.74 22.60
CA THR A 28 15.75 19.30 22.81
C THR A 28 14.35 19.02 23.36
N PRO A 29 13.52 18.21 22.69
CA PRO A 29 12.25 17.75 23.23
C PRO A 29 12.43 16.46 24.07
N PRO A 30 11.52 16.20 25.01
CA PRO A 30 11.48 14.92 25.71
C PRO A 30 11.03 13.82 24.74
N ASP A 31 11.54 12.60 24.95
CA ASP A 31 11.12 11.36 24.30
C ASP A 31 9.60 11.29 24.20
N SER A 32 9.07 11.40 23.00
CA SER A 32 7.69 11.13 22.70
C SER A 32 7.60 10.20 21.50
N ASP A 33 7.03 9.03 21.75
CA ASP A 33 6.64 8.02 20.79
C ASP A 33 6.17 8.58 19.45
N GLN A 34 6.67 7.98 18.39
CA GLN A 34 6.41 8.30 17.00
C GLN A 34 4.90 8.41 16.73
N ALA A 35 4.44 9.61 16.43
CA ALA A 35 3.15 9.81 15.80
C ALA A 35 3.25 9.24 14.37
N ALA A 36 2.76 8.02 14.18
CA ALA A 36 2.63 7.43 12.87
C ALA A 36 1.67 8.29 12.04
N VAL A 37 2.18 8.99 11.04
CA VAL A 37 1.42 9.28 9.82
C VAL A 37 0.88 7.94 9.38
N GLU A 38 -0.39 7.85 8.97
CA GLU A 38 -0.90 6.59 8.38
C GLU A 38 0.07 6.15 7.29
N THR A 39 0.98 5.32 7.67
CA THR A 39 1.58 4.40 6.75
C THR A 39 0.49 3.40 6.41
N PRO A 40 0.36 2.97 5.15
CA PRO A 40 -0.44 1.82 4.79
C PRO A 40 -0.16 0.74 5.82
N GLN A 41 -1.21 0.15 6.38
CA GLN A 41 -1.11 -0.81 7.47
C GLN A 41 0.04 -1.79 7.18
N ASP A 42 0.93 -1.92 8.15
CA ASP A 42 2.08 -2.80 8.11
C ASP A 42 3.20 -2.41 7.10
N VAL A 43 3.73 -1.20 7.23
CA VAL A 43 5.17 -1.11 7.08
C VAL A 43 5.71 -1.86 8.29
N GLU A 44 5.92 -3.16 8.12
CA GLU A 44 6.80 -3.90 8.99
C GLU A 44 8.17 -3.23 8.78
N ALA A 45 8.42 -2.18 9.59
CA ALA A 45 9.79 -1.77 9.83
C ALA A 45 10.49 -3.09 10.11
N LEU A 46 11.60 -3.35 9.40
CA LEU A 46 12.45 -4.49 9.74
C LEU A 46 12.49 -4.52 11.27
N PRO A 47 11.93 -5.53 11.94
CA PRO A 47 11.90 -5.56 13.38
C PRO A 47 13.31 -5.23 13.83
N ASP A 48 13.43 -4.20 14.69
CA ASP A 48 14.73 -3.90 15.28
C ASP A 48 15.31 -5.23 15.68
N PRO A 49 16.52 -5.58 15.25
CA PRO A 49 17.08 -6.89 15.52
C PRO A 49 17.07 -7.03 17.05
N VAL A 50 16.10 -7.78 17.58
CA VAL A 50 16.18 -8.22 18.96
C VAL A 50 17.54 -8.88 19.04
N PRO A 51 18.47 -8.44 19.91
CA PRO A 51 19.77 -9.03 20.01
C PRO A 51 19.60 -10.47 20.51
N VAL A 52 19.32 -11.37 19.59
CA VAL A 52 19.36 -12.80 19.84
C VAL A 52 20.85 -13.15 19.85
N ALA A 53 21.34 -13.65 20.95
CA ALA A 53 22.73 -14.12 21.04
C ALA A 53 22.98 -15.07 19.87
N ALA A 54 24.07 -14.83 19.10
CA ALA A 54 24.38 -15.66 17.94
C ALA A 54 24.48 -17.13 18.35
N ALA A 55 23.73 -17.99 17.67
CA ALA A 55 23.71 -19.41 17.96
C ALA A 55 25.06 -20.04 17.60
N PRO A 56 25.64 -20.91 18.44
CA PRO A 56 26.96 -21.49 18.17
C PRO A 56 26.96 -22.51 17.02
N THR A 57 25.83 -23.15 16.75
CA THR A 57 25.66 -24.10 15.64
C THR A 57 24.38 -23.87 14.85
N ILE A 58 24.28 -24.44 13.65
CA ILE A 58 23.04 -24.41 12.86
C ILE A 58 21.87 -25.07 13.62
N SER A 59 22.13 -26.19 14.33
CA SER A 59 21.12 -26.85 15.14
C SER A 59 20.59 -25.92 16.25
N ASP A 60 21.46 -25.19 16.90
CA ASP A 60 21.07 -24.24 17.94
C ASP A 60 20.31 -23.05 17.34
N ALA A 61 20.67 -22.62 16.14
CA ALA A 61 19.93 -21.55 15.44
C ALA A 61 18.50 -21.99 15.09
N ILE A 62 18.33 -23.21 14.62
CA ILE A 62 17.00 -23.78 14.32
C ILE A 62 16.19 -23.92 15.62
N ALA A 63 16.76 -24.52 16.66
CA ALA A 63 16.08 -24.77 17.94
C ALA A 63 15.79 -23.50 18.73
N GLY A 64 16.68 -22.50 18.63
CA GLY A 64 16.55 -21.19 19.29
C GLY A 64 15.72 -20.18 18.49
N GLY A 65 15.07 -20.59 17.42
CA GLY A 65 14.21 -19.73 16.60
C GLY A 65 12.92 -19.31 17.30
N ARG A 66 12.10 -18.55 16.59
CA ARG A 66 10.80 -18.07 17.08
C ARG A 66 9.64 -18.56 16.20
N LEU A 67 8.55 -18.87 16.86
CA LEU A 67 7.28 -19.16 16.20
C LEU A 67 6.67 -17.84 15.70
N LEU A 68 6.20 -17.86 14.47
CA LEU A 68 5.39 -16.80 13.87
C LEU A 68 3.95 -17.33 13.79
N LEU A 69 3.01 -16.61 14.38
CA LEU A 69 1.59 -16.93 14.29
C LEU A 69 0.79 -15.63 14.18
N GLU A 70 0.06 -15.51 13.09
CA GLU A 70 -0.89 -14.44 12.86
C GLU A 70 -2.23 -15.02 12.44
N VAL A 71 -3.32 -14.58 13.06
CA VAL A 71 -4.69 -14.95 12.68
C VAL A 71 -5.51 -13.69 12.49
N ARG A 72 -6.11 -13.54 11.30
CA ARG A 72 -7.01 -12.41 10.97
C ARG A 72 -8.38 -12.93 10.59
N ALA A 73 -9.39 -12.63 11.39
CA ALA A 73 -10.78 -12.83 11.04
C ALA A 73 -11.37 -11.51 10.52
N ARG A 74 -12.04 -11.57 9.36
CA ARG A 74 -12.61 -10.39 8.71
C ARG A 74 -14.02 -10.65 8.20
N TYR A 75 -14.89 -9.69 8.44
CA TYR A 75 -16.11 -9.46 7.70
C TYR A 75 -15.90 -8.31 6.72
N GLU A 76 -16.29 -8.48 5.47
CA GLU A 76 -16.36 -7.42 4.45
C GLU A 76 -17.72 -7.43 3.79
N SER A 77 -18.38 -6.26 3.71
CA SER A 77 -19.63 -6.06 2.98
C SER A 77 -19.44 -5.02 1.88
N VAL A 78 -20.02 -5.28 0.71
CA VAL A 78 -20.02 -4.37 -0.44
C VAL A 78 -21.44 -4.18 -0.95
N ASP A 79 -21.96 -2.96 -0.82
CA ASP A 79 -23.18 -2.53 -1.50
C ASP A 79 -22.79 -1.67 -2.71
N GLN A 80 -23.03 -2.18 -3.90
CA GLN A 80 -22.72 -1.52 -5.16
C GLN A 80 -23.98 -1.33 -5.99
N LYS A 81 -24.07 -0.21 -6.71
CA LYS A 81 -25.20 0.07 -7.61
C LYS A 81 -25.49 -1.14 -8.50
N LYS A 82 -26.72 -1.65 -8.41
CA LYS A 82 -27.18 -2.82 -9.17
C LYS A 82 -27.15 -2.56 -10.67
N THR A 83 -26.85 -3.63 -11.40
CA THR A 83 -26.87 -3.65 -12.88
C THR A 83 -27.63 -4.89 -13.36
N ALA A 84 -27.70 -5.12 -14.67
CA ALA A 84 -28.30 -6.35 -15.21
C ALA A 84 -27.52 -7.62 -14.80
N VAL A 85 -26.25 -7.51 -14.44
CA VAL A 85 -25.38 -8.63 -14.02
C VAL A 85 -25.22 -8.65 -12.50
N LEU A 86 -24.86 -7.52 -11.90
CA LEU A 86 -24.71 -7.36 -10.46
C LEU A 86 -26.07 -7.12 -9.81
N THR A 87 -26.70 -8.17 -9.33
CA THR A 87 -28.08 -8.10 -8.78
C THR A 87 -28.11 -8.20 -7.24
N GLU A 88 -27.00 -8.61 -6.62
CA GLU A 88 -26.90 -8.87 -5.19
C GLU A 88 -25.86 -7.96 -4.52
N ASN A 89 -25.87 -7.88 -3.19
CA ASN A 89 -24.82 -7.28 -2.39
C ASN A 89 -23.73 -8.31 -2.10
N GLY A 90 -22.50 -7.86 -1.88
CA GLY A 90 -21.37 -8.72 -1.52
C GLY A 90 -21.22 -8.84 -0.02
N GLU A 91 -20.92 -10.05 0.46
CA GLU A 91 -20.55 -10.34 1.84
C GLU A 91 -19.51 -11.45 1.90
N ALA A 92 -18.43 -11.22 2.64
CA ALA A 92 -17.39 -12.20 2.88
C ALA A 92 -17.10 -12.33 4.37
N TYR A 93 -16.95 -13.56 4.84
CA TYR A 93 -16.52 -13.91 6.18
C TYR A 93 -15.27 -14.79 6.02
N THR A 94 -14.11 -14.23 6.23
CA THR A 94 -12.84 -14.91 5.95
C THR A 94 -11.94 -14.97 7.17
N VAL A 95 -11.16 -16.03 7.26
CA VAL A 95 -10.10 -16.20 8.26
C VAL A 95 -8.81 -16.49 7.54
N ARG A 96 -7.78 -15.69 7.81
CA ARG A 96 -6.41 -15.95 7.41
C ARG A 96 -5.62 -16.44 8.60
N THR A 97 -4.81 -17.48 8.40
CA THR A 97 -3.83 -17.96 9.36
C THR A 97 -2.46 -18.00 8.72
N ARG A 98 -1.49 -17.32 9.31
CA ARG A 98 -0.07 -17.44 8.96
C ARG A 98 0.64 -18.18 10.08
N LEU A 99 1.40 -19.20 9.73
CA LEU A 99 2.17 -20.01 10.66
C LEU A 99 3.58 -20.20 10.10
N GLY A 100 4.57 -19.82 10.87
CA GLY A 100 5.95 -19.89 10.40
C GLY A 100 6.96 -20.07 11.51
N TRP A 101 8.18 -20.22 11.11
CA TRP A 101 9.35 -20.33 11.97
C TRP A 101 10.49 -19.48 11.42
N GLU A 102 11.06 -18.62 12.25
CA GLU A 102 12.26 -17.87 11.94
C GLU A 102 13.39 -18.38 12.84
N THR A 103 14.52 -18.76 12.25
CA THR A 103 15.67 -19.24 13.03
C THR A 103 16.31 -18.09 13.81
N ALA A 104 17.00 -18.42 14.89
CA ALA A 104 18.00 -17.52 15.45
C ALA A 104 19.14 -17.29 14.44
N GLU A 105 19.94 -16.26 14.67
CA GLU A 105 21.07 -15.95 13.78
C GLU A 105 22.24 -16.91 14.00
N TRP A 106 22.83 -17.39 12.90
CA TRP A 106 24.07 -18.16 12.91
C TRP A 106 25.06 -17.57 11.90
N ASN A 107 26.16 -17.00 12.38
CA ASN A 107 27.18 -16.36 11.53
C ASN A 107 26.60 -15.34 10.52
N GLY A 108 25.64 -14.54 10.97
CA GLY A 108 24.93 -13.58 10.13
C GLY A 108 23.83 -14.20 9.24
N LEU A 109 23.64 -15.52 9.25
CA LEU A 109 22.59 -16.20 8.52
C LEU A 109 21.31 -16.36 9.34
N ARG A 110 20.16 -16.12 8.74
CA ARG A 110 18.83 -16.35 9.29
C ARG A 110 17.91 -16.94 8.22
N GLY A 111 17.21 -18.01 8.58
CA GLY A 111 16.20 -18.64 7.73
C GLY A 111 14.80 -18.36 8.23
N LEU A 112 13.85 -18.25 7.30
CA LEU A 112 12.43 -18.07 7.61
C LEU A 112 11.61 -18.96 6.68
N ILE A 113 10.62 -19.66 7.26
CA ILE A 113 9.56 -20.36 6.52
C ILE A 113 8.22 -19.97 7.14
N GLU A 114 7.24 -19.62 6.31
CA GLU A 114 5.89 -19.26 6.72
C GLU A 114 4.89 -19.76 5.68
N PHE A 115 3.83 -20.40 6.15
CA PHE A 115 2.67 -20.78 5.36
C PHE A 115 1.52 -19.82 5.64
N GLU A 116 0.70 -19.59 4.63
CA GLU A 116 -0.55 -18.86 4.72
C GLU A 116 -1.71 -19.76 4.32
N ASP A 117 -2.83 -19.61 5.05
CA ASP A 117 -4.08 -20.30 4.78
C ASP A 117 -5.23 -19.31 4.93
N VAL A 118 -6.01 -19.14 3.85
CA VAL A 118 -7.21 -18.29 3.81
C VAL A 118 -8.44 -19.16 3.61
N ARG A 119 -9.43 -19.02 4.49
CA ARG A 119 -10.68 -19.78 4.46
C ARG A 119 -11.89 -18.89 4.54
N GLN A 120 -12.90 -19.21 3.74
CA GLN A 120 -14.25 -18.73 3.88
C GLN A 120 -14.94 -19.49 5.02
N VAL A 121 -15.48 -18.75 6.02
CA VAL A 121 -16.11 -19.36 7.21
C VAL A 121 -17.61 -19.08 7.32
N GLY A 122 -18.21 -18.51 6.30
CA GLY A 122 -19.64 -18.16 6.23
C GLY A 122 -20.20 -18.32 4.82
N PRO A 123 -21.33 -17.69 4.50
CA PRO A 123 -21.87 -17.68 3.15
C PRO A 123 -20.92 -17.00 2.16
N GLU A 124 -20.68 -17.61 1.02
CA GLU A 124 -19.87 -17.05 -0.04
C GLU A 124 -20.73 -16.21 -0.99
N HIS A 125 -21.00 -14.97 -0.60
CA HIS A 125 -21.80 -14.00 -1.34
C HIS A 125 -20.93 -12.93 -2.00
N TYR A 126 -19.88 -13.32 -2.72
CA TYR A 126 -18.96 -12.41 -3.42
C TYR A 126 -18.34 -13.09 -4.64
N ALA A 127 -17.85 -12.27 -5.55
CA ALA A 127 -17.08 -12.71 -6.70
C ALA A 127 -15.57 -12.48 -6.44
N VAL A 128 -14.73 -13.44 -6.81
CA VAL A 128 -13.27 -13.27 -6.81
C VAL A 128 -12.82 -13.01 -8.23
N ASN A 129 -12.16 -11.89 -8.44
CA ASN A 129 -11.60 -11.41 -9.70
C ASN A 129 -12.46 -11.73 -10.93
N VAL A 130 -12.94 -10.71 -11.60
CA VAL A 130 -13.59 -10.85 -12.91
C VAL A 130 -12.70 -10.19 -13.97
N PRO A 131 -11.76 -10.90 -14.58
CA PRO A 131 -10.96 -10.36 -15.65
C PRO A 131 -11.79 -10.25 -16.94
N GLY A 132 -12.38 -9.08 -17.15
CA GLY A 132 -13.19 -8.80 -18.34
C GLY A 132 -14.61 -9.40 -18.31
N ALA A 133 -15.49 -8.88 -19.16
CA ALA A 133 -16.91 -9.27 -19.24
C ALA A 133 -17.16 -10.71 -19.72
N LEU A 134 -16.15 -11.45 -20.10
CA LEU A 134 -16.26 -12.80 -20.70
C LEU A 134 -15.65 -13.91 -19.86
N THR A 135 -15.06 -13.62 -18.71
CA THR A 135 -14.42 -14.63 -17.85
C THR A 135 -15.19 -14.74 -16.53
N PRO A 136 -15.62 -15.96 -16.12
CA PRO A 136 -16.32 -16.12 -14.86
C PRO A 136 -15.41 -15.78 -13.66
N PRO A 137 -15.97 -15.43 -12.50
CA PRO A 137 -15.22 -15.30 -11.26
C PRO A 137 -14.42 -16.57 -10.96
N LEU A 138 -13.26 -16.44 -10.30
CA LEU A 138 -12.41 -17.58 -9.93
C LEU A 138 -13.11 -18.56 -8.99
N ASN A 139 -14.03 -18.07 -8.16
CA ASN A 139 -14.81 -18.86 -7.21
C ASN A 139 -16.16 -19.37 -7.76
N GLY A 140 -16.38 -19.27 -9.08
CA GLY A 140 -17.54 -19.86 -9.75
C GLY A 140 -18.39 -18.86 -10.56
N ALA A 141 -18.95 -19.35 -11.68
CA ALA A 141 -19.73 -18.51 -12.60
C ALA A 141 -21.05 -17.99 -11.94
N ASP A 142 -21.61 -18.71 -10.98
CA ASP A 142 -22.80 -18.32 -10.21
C ASP A 142 -22.55 -17.12 -9.29
N LYS A 143 -21.28 -16.79 -9.01
CA LYS A 143 -20.87 -15.65 -8.20
C LYS A 143 -20.86 -14.33 -8.97
N ALA A 144 -20.95 -14.33 -10.29
CA ALA A 144 -20.94 -13.12 -11.12
C ALA A 144 -22.03 -12.09 -10.78
N LYS A 145 -23.08 -12.49 -10.08
CA LYS A 145 -24.14 -11.60 -9.58
C LYS A 145 -23.77 -10.76 -8.36
N TYR A 146 -22.65 -11.06 -7.70
CA TYR A 146 -22.14 -10.36 -6.52
C TYR A 146 -21.02 -9.38 -6.87
N PRO A 147 -20.82 -8.32 -6.09
CA PRO A 147 -19.63 -7.48 -6.15
C PRO A 147 -18.34 -8.26 -5.87
N ILE A 148 -17.23 -7.68 -6.29
CA ILE A 148 -15.90 -8.28 -6.14
C ILE A 148 -15.36 -8.04 -4.73
N ILE A 149 -14.93 -9.14 -4.08
CA ILE A 149 -14.07 -9.15 -2.89
C ILE A 149 -12.92 -10.12 -3.20
N ASN A 150 -11.69 -9.60 -3.25
CA ASN A 150 -10.52 -10.37 -3.69
C ASN A 150 -9.82 -11.10 -2.53
N ASP A 151 -10.58 -11.93 -1.84
CA ASP A 151 -10.08 -12.82 -0.78
C ASP A 151 -10.47 -14.28 -1.12
N PRO A 152 -9.74 -14.93 -2.06
CA PRO A 152 -9.97 -16.32 -2.43
C PRO A 152 -9.58 -17.26 -1.29
N GLU A 153 -10.13 -18.49 -1.29
CA GLU A 153 -9.54 -19.57 -0.50
C GLU A 153 -8.22 -20.01 -1.11
N VAL A 154 -7.18 -20.01 -0.30
CA VAL A 154 -5.83 -20.39 -0.71
C VAL A 154 -5.08 -21.01 0.48
N THR A 155 -4.18 -21.97 0.19
CA THR A 155 -3.15 -22.44 1.11
C THR A 155 -1.84 -22.47 0.38
N GLU A 156 -0.87 -21.73 0.85
CA GLU A 156 0.40 -21.57 0.14
C GLU A 156 1.60 -21.40 1.04
N LEU A 157 2.78 -21.57 0.45
CA LEU A 157 4.03 -21.14 1.06
C LEU A 157 4.15 -19.63 0.87
N ASN A 158 3.87 -18.86 1.92
CA ASN A 158 3.89 -17.42 1.86
C ASN A 158 5.32 -16.87 1.83
N ARG A 159 6.20 -17.35 2.72
CA ARG A 159 7.62 -16.95 2.73
C ARG A 159 8.55 -18.15 2.90
N LEU A 160 9.63 -18.17 2.15
CA LEU A 160 10.75 -19.09 2.31
C LEU A 160 12.01 -18.36 1.90
N GLN A 161 12.74 -17.83 2.87
CA GLN A 161 13.88 -16.98 2.60
C GLN A 161 15.08 -17.28 3.49
N LEU A 162 16.25 -17.02 2.94
CA LEU A 162 17.51 -16.98 3.65
C LEU A 162 18.06 -15.56 3.59
N THR A 163 18.35 -14.98 4.76
CA THR A 163 18.98 -13.67 4.90
C THR A 163 20.39 -13.83 5.44
N TRP A 164 21.36 -13.20 4.79
CA TRP A 164 22.74 -13.12 5.23
C TRP A 164 23.15 -11.68 5.47
N THR A 165 23.57 -11.38 6.69
CA THR A 165 24.02 -10.06 7.16
C THR A 165 25.50 -10.14 7.54
N PRO A 166 26.42 -10.02 6.56
CA PRO A 166 27.88 -10.14 6.83
C PRO A 166 28.41 -9.05 7.75
N ASN A 167 27.76 -7.92 7.81
CA ASN A 167 28.07 -6.79 8.68
C ASN A 167 26.87 -5.86 8.82
N ALA A 168 26.96 -4.85 9.68
CA ALA A 168 25.85 -3.92 9.96
C ALA A 168 25.44 -3.03 8.75
N ALA A 169 26.22 -3.00 7.68
CA ALA A 169 25.96 -2.16 6.52
C ALA A 169 25.29 -2.93 5.37
N LEU A 170 25.35 -4.25 5.36
CA LEU A 170 24.91 -5.07 4.22
C LEU A 170 24.02 -6.22 4.68
N ALA A 171 22.92 -6.45 3.96
CA ALA A 171 22.12 -7.65 4.06
C ALA A 171 21.76 -8.14 2.66
N PHE A 172 21.75 -9.45 2.48
CA PHE A 172 21.32 -10.14 1.27
C PHE A 172 20.19 -11.10 1.62
N THR A 173 19.09 -11.06 0.89
CA THR A 173 17.95 -11.96 1.08
C THR A 173 17.64 -12.66 -0.22
N ALA A 174 17.52 -13.99 -0.20
CA ALA A 174 17.14 -14.79 -1.36
C ALA A 174 15.96 -15.69 -1.03
N GLY A 175 15.06 -15.89 -1.98
CA GLY A 175 13.87 -16.73 -1.89
C GLY A 175 12.58 -15.91 -1.85
N ARG A 176 11.46 -16.58 -1.49
CA ARG A 176 10.13 -15.97 -1.38
C ARG A 176 10.06 -15.06 -0.17
N GLN A 177 9.84 -13.79 -0.43
CA GLN A 177 9.96 -12.73 0.57
C GLN A 177 8.97 -11.59 0.32
N ARG A 178 8.70 -10.79 1.35
CA ARG A 178 8.07 -9.47 1.21
C ARG A 178 9.08 -8.45 0.71
N ILE A 179 8.68 -7.60 -0.20
CA ILE A 179 9.43 -6.41 -0.61
C ILE A 179 8.51 -5.21 -0.40
N LEU A 180 8.81 -4.43 0.64
CA LEU A 180 8.06 -3.23 1.01
C LEU A 180 8.98 -2.03 0.79
N ILE A 181 8.63 -1.15 -0.13
CA ILE A 181 9.45 0.03 -0.44
C ILE A 181 8.65 1.28 -0.13
N ASP A 182 9.21 2.10 0.78
CA ASP A 182 8.65 3.38 1.21
C ASP A 182 7.20 3.25 1.73
N ASP A 183 6.26 4.04 1.21
CA ASP A 183 4.84 4.00 1.53
C ASP A 183 4.05 2.96 0.70
N GLN A 184 4.74 2.09 -0.01
CA GLN A 184 4.17 1.06 -0.88
C GLN A 184 3.31 1.60 -2.04
N ARG A 185 3.49 2.87 -2.41
CA ARG A 185 2.77 3.46 -3.54
C ARG A 185 3.14 2.80 -4.86
N PHE A 186 4.37 2.28 -4.98
CA PHE A 186 4.88 1.62 -6.18
C PHE A 186 5.16 0.14 -5.96
N VAL A 187 5.70 -0.26 -4.80
CA VAL A 187 6.06 -1.65 -4.48
C VAL A 187 5.67 -1.96 -3.04
N GLY A 188 4.77 -2.94 -2.87
CA GLY A 188 4.27 -3.37 -1.58
C GLY A 188 3.74 -4.81 -1.61
N ASN A 189 3.21 -5.27 -0.49
CA ASN A 189 2.74 -6.64 -0.32
C ASN A 189 1.21 -6.81 -0.42
N VAL A 190 0.45 -5.74 -0.63
CA VAL A 190 -1.02 -5.77 -0.61
C VAL A 190 -1.58 -6.37 0.70
N GLY A 191 -0.88 -6.18 1.82
CA GLY A 191 -1.19 -6.81 3.13
C GLY A 191 -2.58 -6.49 3.69
N TRP A 192 -3.28 -5.55 3.06
CA TRP A 192 -4.69 -5.27 3.30
C TRP A 192 -5.58 -6.49 3.00
N ARG A 193 -5.33 -7.22 1.91
CA ARG A 193 -6.08 -8.43 1.55
C ARG A 193 -5.74 -9.60 2.47
N GLN A 194 -6.57 -10.63 2.46
CA GLN A 194 -6.31 -11.83 3.25
C GLN A 194 -5.07 -12.55 2.73
N ASP A 195 -5.01 -12.80 1.44
CA ASP A 195 -3.81 -13.26 0.75
C ASP A 195 -2.91 -12.04 0.43
N GLU A 196 -1.60 -12.18 0.63
CA GLU A 196 -0.66 -11.09 0.38
C GLU A 196 0.22 -11.34 -0.86
N GLN A 197 0.69 -10.25 -1.46
CA GLN A 197 1.68 -10.32 -2.53
C GLN A 197 3.06 -10.56 -1.94
N THR A 198 3.75 -11.61 -2.45
CA THR A 198 5.15 -11.89 -2.14
C THR A 198 5.97 -12.04 -3.43
N PHE A 199 7.30 -12.08 -3.28
CA PHE A 199 8.23 -12.04 -4.40
C PHE A 199 9.28 -13.14 -4.29
N ASP A 200 9.44 -13.96 -5.33
CA ASP A 200 10.59 -14.84 -5.46
C ASP A 200 11.74 -13.98 -6.03
N ALA A 201 12.72 -13.66 -5.19
CA ALA A 201 13.66 -12.60 -5.47
C ALA A 201 15.02 -12.81 -4.80
N VAL A 202 16.02 -12.10 -5.34
CA VAL A 202 17.29 -11.84 -4.65
C VAL A 202 17.39 -10.35 -4.38
N ARG A 203 17.56 -9.97 -3.11
CA ARG A 203 17.61 -8.60 -2.65
C ARG A 203 18.91 -8.31 -1.93
N ALA A 204 19.45 -7.11 -2.15
CA ALA A 204 20.57 -6.54 -1.41
C ALA A 204 20.16 -5.21 -0.79
N ASP A 205 20.37 -5.07 0.51
CA ASP A 205 20.14 -3.85 1.27
C ASP A 205 21.46 -3.30 1.78
N LEU A 206 21.68 -2.02 1.55
CA LEU A 206 22.84 -1.26 2.01
C LEU A 206 22.39 -0.16 2.97
N ALA A 207 23.06 -0.05 4.12
CA ALA A 207 22.91 1.07 5.05
C ALA A 207 24.30 1.59 5.44
N PHE A 208 24.65 2.78 4.99
CA PHE A 208 25.95 3.39 5.28
C PHE A 208 25.78 4.87 5.66
N GLY A 209 25.98 5.17 6.92
CA GLY A 209 25.80 6.51 7.46
C GLY A 209 24.38 7.03 7.22
N ARG A 210 24.24 8.04 6.39
CA ARG A 210 22.97 8.67 6.03
C ARG A 210 22.37 8.15 4.72
N PHE A 211 23.00 7.15 4.11
CA PHE A 211 22.55 6.51 2.89
C PHE A 211 21.96 5.14 3.18
N LYS A 212 20.86 4.86 2.52
CA LYS A 212 20.28 3.51 2.42
C LYS A 212 20.01 3.23 0.95
N ALA A 213 20.22 2.00 0.51
CA ALA A 213 19.82 1.57 -0.82
C ALA A 213 19.30 0.13 -0.76
N THR A 214 18.32 -0.16 -1.59
CA THR A 214 17.79 -1.49 -1.82
C THR A 214 17.84 -1.76 -3.32
N TYR A 215 18.39 -2.91 -3.69
CA TYR A 215 18.24 -3.47 -5.02
C TYR A 215 17.61 -4.84 -4.92
N ALA A 216 16.62 -5.15 -5.77
CA ALA A 216 16.05 -6.47 -5.90
C ALA A 216 15.92 -6.88 -7.37
N TYR A 217 16.29 -8.12 -7.66
CA TYR A 217 15.93 -8.83 -8.86
C TYR A 217 14.74 -9.74 -8.50
N VAL A 218 13.62 -9.59 -9.23
CA VAL A 218 12.38 -10.31 -9.00
C VAL A 218 12.13 -11.26 -10.16
N ASP A 219 12.19 -12.56 -9.88
CA ASP A 219 11.97 -13.65 -10.83
C ASP A 219 10.49 -14.01 -10.94
N HIS A 220 9.73 -13.84 -9.85
CA HIS A 220 8.31 -14.19 -9.80
C HIS A 220 7.56 -13.30 -8.81
N VAL A 221 6.31 -12.91 -9.15
CA VAL A 221 5.41 -12.20 -8.25
C VAL A 221 4.24 -13.09 -7.91
N ASN A 222 4.18 -13.54 -6.67
CA ASN A 222 3.04 -14.30 -6.14
C ASN A 222 1.93 -13.31 -5.79
N ARG A 223 0.79 -13.44 -6.46
CA ARG A 223 -0.31 -12.45 -6.40
C ARG A 223 -1.37 -12.89 -5.40
N ILE A 224 -2.13 -11.93 -4.89
CA ILE A 224 -3.23 -12.10 -3.92
C ILE A 224 -4.41 -12.98 -4.40
N LEU A 225 -4.33 -13.60 -5.55
CA LEU A 225 -5.42 -14.37 -6.17
C LEU A 225 -5.02 -15.82 -6.44
N GLY A 226 -3.89 -16.29 -5.86
CA GLY A 226 -3.33 -17.61 -6.00
C GLY A 226 -2.59 -17.83 -7.32
N GLU A 227 -1.94 -18.98 -7.47
CA GLU A 227 -0.97 -19.32 -8.51
C GLU A 227 -1.42 -19.03 -9.95
N MET A 228 -2.71 -19.15 -10.26
CA MET A 228 -3.23 -18.87 -11.61
C MET A 228 -3.13 -17.41 -12.03
N LYS A 229 -2.83 -16.50 -11.10
CA LYS A 229 -2.74 -15.06 -11.32
C LYS A 229 -1.34 -14.51 -11.05
N ASP A 230 -0.42 -15.36 -10.71
CA ASP A 230 0.97 -15.01 -10.51
C ASP A 230 1.63 -14.52 -11.79
N TRP A 231 2.66 -13.73 -11.65
CA TRP A 231 3.37 -13.15 -12.79
C TRP A 231 4.79 -13.69 -12.89
N ASP A 232 5.12 -14.26 -14.05
CA ASP A 232 6.50 -14.53 -14.46
C ASP A 232 7.20 -13.17 -14.62
N SER A 233 8.35 -12.99 -14.00
CA SER A 233 8.99 -11.67 -13.90
C SER A 233 10.47 -11.73 -14.23
N ASP A 234 10.96 -10.70 -14.92
CA ASP A 234 12.39 -10.38 -15.10
C ASP A 234 12.55 -8.88 -14.73
N SER A 235 12.24 -8.57 -13.46
CA SER A 235 12.12 -7.20 -13.00
C SER A 235 13.26 -6.79 -12.08
N HIS A 236 13.61 -5.49 -12.16
CA HIS A 236 14.65 -4.88 -11.35
C HIS A 236 14.08 -3.71 -10.55
N LEU A 237 14.28 -3.72 -9.25
CA LEU A 237 13.86 -2.66 -8.34
C LEU A 237 15.10 -2.01 -7.72
N LEU A 238 15.26 -0.72 -7.90
CA LEU A 238 16.33 0.07 -7.27
C LEU A 238 15.72 1.25 -6.52
N ASN A 239 16.09 1.38 -5.26
CA ASN A 239 15.70 2.50 -4.40
C ASN A 239 16.91 2.97 -3.61
N ALA A 240 17.16 4.27 -3.57
CA ALA A 240 18.26 4.86 -2.82
C ALA A 240 17.77 6.09 -2.06
N THR A 241 18.14 6.19 -0.81
CA THR A 241 17.70 7.25 0.11
C THR A 241 18.90 7.92 0.76
N TRP A 242 18.91 9.24 0.79
CA TRP A 242 19.82 10.07 1.55
C TRP A 242 19.04 10.89 2.59
N SER A 243 19.38 10.73 3.86
CA SER A 243 18.69 11.38 5.00
C SER A 243 19.69 12.21 5.81
N PRO A 244 20.07 13.41 5.35
CA PRO A 244 21.06 14.26 6.04
C PRO A 244 20.54 14.81 7.37
N ALA A 245 19.23 14.97 7.50
CA ALA A 245 18.54 15.45 8.71
C ALA A 245 17.12 14.88 8.77
N GLU A 246 16.50 14.92 9.93
CA GLU A 246 15.10 14.53 10.10
C GLU A 246 14.15 15.42 9.28
N ALA A 247 14.52 16.69 9.15
CA ALA A 247 13.77 17.66 8.36
C ALA A 247 13.90 17.46 6.85
N PHE A 248 14.80 16.59 6.38
CA PHE A 248 15.00 16.38 4.94
C PHE A 248 15.50 14.98 4.62
N ARG A 249 14.80 14.32 3.72
CA ARG A 249 15.14 13.05 3.11
C ARG A 249 14.91 13.16 1.61
N LEU A 250 15.87 12.72 0.82
CA LEU A 250 15.75 12.59 -0.63
C LEU A 250 15.88 11.12 -1.01
N GLN A 251 14.93 10.64 -1.79
CA GLN A 251 14.87 9.27 -2.29
C GLN A 251 14.80 9.31 -3.81
N GLY A 252 15.61 8.49 -4.47
CA GLY A 252 15.53 8.22 -5.91
C GLY A 252 15.23 6.76 -6.14
N PHE A 253 14.44 6.45 -7.17
CA PHE A 253 14.07 5.08 -7.50
C PHE A 253 13.96 4.84 -9.00
N VAL A 254 14.19 3.58 -9.38
CA VAL A 254 13.94 3.04 -10.72
C VAL A 254 13.35 1.64 -10.55
N TYR A 255 12.17 1.43 -11.13
CA TYR A 255 11.48 0.14 -11.16
C TYR A 255 11.28 -0.26 -12.62
N ALA A 256 12.11 -1.18 -13.09
CA ALA A 256 12.03 -1.76 -14.44
C ALA A 256 11.28 -3.09 -14.33
N LEU A 257 9.99 -3.07 -14.63
CA LEU A 257 9.08 -4.18 -14.47
C LEU A 257 8.86 -4.88 -15.82
N ASP A 258 9.16 -6.16 -15.88
CA ASP A 258 8.97 -6.99 -17.07
C ASP A 258 8.23 -8.27 -16.69
N PHE A 259 7.02 -8.45 -17.23
CA PHE A 259 6.15 -9.56 -16.88
C PHE A 259 5.83 -10.41 -18.13
N GLY A 260 6.37 -11.63 -18.19
CA GLY A 260 6.23 -12.52 -19.33
C GLY A 260 4.78 -12.88 -19.66
N ASN A 261 3.95 -13.06 -18.65
CA ASN A 261 2.53 -13.40 -18.77
C ASN A 261 1.57 -12.24 -18.50
N SER A 262 2.10 -11.01 -18.32
CA SER A 262 1.30 -9.80 -18.02
C SER A 262 1.87 -8.54 -18.69
N ALA A 263 2.10 -8.59 -20.01
CA ALA A 263 2.73 -7.54 -20.79
C ALA A 263 2.08 -6.14 -20.63
N ALA A 264 0.78 -6.08 -20.37
CA ALA A 264 0.07 -4.81 -20.13
C ALA A 264 0.54 -4.07 -18.86
N ASN A 265 1.19 -4.77 -17.92
CA ASN A 265 1.75 -4.24 -16.68
C ASN A 265 3.27 -4.03 -16.74
N THR A 266 3.91 -4.42 -17.86
CA THR A 266 5.33 -4.17 -18.13
C THR A 266 5.56 -2.68 -18.35
N SER A 267 6.50 -2.09 -17.59
CA SER A 267 6.78 -0.65 -17.62
C SER A 267 8.12 -0.34 -16.95
N ILE A 268 8.69 0.81 -17.24
CA ILE A 268 9.78 1.37 -16.44
C ILE A 268 9.29 2.67 -15.78
N THR A 269 9.46 2.76 -14.46
CA THR A 269 9.11 3.93 -13.67
C THR A 269 10.35 4.44 -12.96
N SER A 270 10.67 5.72 -13.10
CA SER A 270 11.76 6.36 -12.36
C SER A 270 11.27 7.65 -11.70
N GLY A 271 11.78 7.95 -10.52
CA GLY A 271 11.31 9.12 -9.80
C GLY A 271 12.18 9.57 -8.65
N LEU A 272 11.77 10.70 -8.10
CA LEU A 272 12.37 11.32 -6.92
C LEU A 272 11.27 11.64 -5.90
N LYS A 273 11.58 11.44 -4.62
CA LYS A 273 10.73 11.83 -3.50
C LYS A 273 11.54 12.64 -2.49
N ALA A 274 11.05 13.81 -2.15
CA ALA A 274 11.55 14.63 -1.04
C ALA A 274 10.57 14.55 0.11
N SER A 275 11.06 14.31 1.32
CA SER A 275 10.21 14.23 2.51
C SER A 275 10.95 14.71 3.76
N GLY A 276 10.22 14.99 4.83
CA GLY A 276 10.82 15.38 6.08
C GLY A 276 9.78 15.72 7.14
N LYS A 277 10.26 15.93 8.36
CA LYS A 277 9.44 16.42 9.47
C LYS A 277 10.20 17.44 10.30
N THR A 278 9.48 18.44 10.79
CA THR A 278 10.04 19.51 11.60
C THR A 278 9.01 20.04 12.59
N TRP A 279 9.44 20.82 13.57
CA TRP A 279 8.56 21.48 14.52
C TRP A 279 8.36 22.93 14.18
N VAL A 280 7.11 23.37 14.25
CA VAL A 280 6.70 24.78 14.07
C VAL A 280 5.85 25.18 15.26
N GLY A 281 6.47 25.81 16.22
CA GLY A 281 5.85 26.09 17.51
C GLY A 281 5.46 24.77 18.19
N LEU A 282 4.16 24.58 18.45
CA LEU A 282 3.62 23.36 19.09
C LEU A 282 3.21 22.28 18.08
N PHE A 283 3.33 22.54 16.78
CA PHE A 283 2.93 21.60 15.74
C PHE A 283 4.14 20.84 15.19
N GLN A 284 4.05 19.53 15.13
CA GLN A 284 4.92 18.75 14.26
C GLN A 284 4.36 18.79 12.85
N VAL A 285 5.17 19.21 11.90
CA VAL A 285 4.79 19.27 10.48
C VAL A 285 5.63 18.27 9.72
N ALA A 286 4.96 17.31 9.06
CA ALA A 286 5.57 16.37 8.13
C ALA A 286 5.13 16.72 6.70
N TYR A 287 5.97 16.42 5.73
CA TYR A 287 5.67 16.66 4.32
C TYR A 287 6.33 15.58 3.44
N ASN A 288 5.73 15.33 2.29
CA ASN A 288 6.37 14.65 1.19
C ASN A 288 5.96 15.25 -0.16
N ALA A 289 6.81 15.09 -1.17
CA ALA A 289 6.52 15.41 -2.55
C ALA A 289 7.25 14.40 -3.43
N THR A 290 6.55 13.79 -4.37
CA THR A 290 7.06 12.78 -5.30
C THR A 290 6.75 13.21 -6.73
N TYR A 291 7.74 13.04 -7.60
CA TYR A 291 7.56 13.09 -9.05
C TYR A 291 8.14 11.83 -9.66
N ALA A 292 7.42 11.23 -10.60
CA ALA A 292 7.90 10.08 -11.34
C ALA A 292 7.45 10.13 -12.81
N VAL A 293 8.22 9.47 -13.66
CA VAL A 293 7.92 9.26 -15.07
C VAL A 293 7.81 7.77 -15.32
N GLN A 294 6.81 7.35 -16.07
CA GLN A 294 6.63 5.97 -16.50
C GLN A 294 6.55 5.88 -18.00
N SER A 295 7.30 4.95 -18.58
CA SER A 295 7.24 4.65 -20.02
C SER A 295 7.11 3.14 -20.27
N ASP A 296 6.88 2.80 -21.54
CA ASP A 296 6.95 1.43 -21.99
C ASP A 296 8.35 0.85 -21.77
N TYR A 297 8.39 -0.46 -21.54
CA TYR A 297 9.63 -1.18 -21.31
C TYR A 297 9.60 -2.51 -22.08
N ARG A 298 10.76 -2.87 -22.69
CA ARG A 298 10.93 -4.11 -23.46
C ARG A 298 9.82 -4.34 -24.49
N HIS A 299 8.92 -5.31 -24.25
CA HIS A 299 7.86 -5.73 -25.16
C HIS A 299 6.48 -5.09 -24.88
N ALA A 300 6.41 -4.13 -23.95
CA ALA A 300 5.18 -3.38 -23.73
C ALA A 300 4.83 -2.53 -24.95
N THR A 301 3.56 -2.58 -25.35
CA THR A 301 3.03 -1.81 -26.49
C THR A 301 1.65 -1.26 -26.18
N PRO A 302 1.26 -0.10 -26.72
CA PRO A 302 2.05 0.87 -27.48
C PRO A 302 3.05 1.63 -26.61
N ALA A 303 4.01 2.33 -27.24
CA ALA A 303 4.91 3.26 -26.55
C ALA A 303 4.13 4.40 -25.90
N TYR A 304 4.56 4.83 -24.71
CA TYR A 304 3.95 5.91 -23.94
C TYR A 304 4.95 6.52 -22.96
N ASP A 305 4.69 7.77 -22.60
CA ASP A 305 5.30 8.46 -21.48
C ASP A 305 4.19 9.10 -20.66
N LEU A 306 4.19 8.89 -19.35
CA LEU A 306 3.19 9.40 -18.42
C LEU A 306 3.86 9.87 -17.13
N ASP A 307 3.34 10.96 -16.58
CA ASP A 307 3.82 11.58 -15.37
C ASP A 307 2.99 11.18 -14.13
N TYR A 308 3.63 11.20 -13.00
CA TYR A 308 3.05 11.06 -11.68
C TYR A 308 3.50 12.20 -10.77
N TRP A 309 2.55 12.80 -10.09
CA TRP A 309 2.78 13.76 -9.01
C TRP A 309 2.05 13.33 -7.75
N GLY A 310 2.71 13.38 -6.64
CA GLY A 310 2.09 13.09 -5.36
C GLY A 310 2.74 13.93 -4.26
N GLY A 311 1.93 14.34 -3.28
CA GLY A 311 2.46 15.03 -2.13
C GLY A 311 1.41 15.28 -1.06
N ASP A 312 1.90 15.47 0.16
CA ASP A 312 1.06 15.85 1.29
C ASP A 312 1.80 16.70 2.31
N VAL A 313 1.00 17.36 3.13
CA VAL A 313 1.45 18.03 4.35
C VAL A 313 0.56 17.59 5.49
N THR A 314 1.17 17.14 6.58
CA THR A 314 0.50 16.73 7.81
C THR A 314 0.93 17.62 8.97
N GLY A 315 -0.02 18.27 9.64
CA GLY A 315 0.18 18.99 10.88
C GLY A 315 -0.33 18.17 12.06
N THR A 316 0.52 17.88 13.05
CA THR A 316 0.15 17.13 14.25
C THR A 316 0.28 18.02 15.49
N PHE A 317 -0.77 18.03 16.30
CA PHE A 317 -0.80 18.69 17.60
C PHE A 317 -1.47 17.78 18.63
N ASP A 318 -0.72 17.37 19.65
CA ASP A 318 -1.16 16.46 20.70
C ASP A 318 -1.72 15.14 20.12
N ILE A 319 -3.02 14.89 20.24
CA ILE A 319 -3.70 13.69 19.75
C ILE A 319 -4.29 13.86 18.33
N TYR A 320 -4.19 15.05 17.75
CA TYR A 320 -4.84 15.39 16.49
C TYR A 320 -3.81 15.54 15.37
N SER A 321 -4.09 14.96 14.21
CA SER A 321 -3.33 15.18 12.98
C SER A 321 -4.28 15.53 11.84
N VAL A 322 -3.96 16.59 11.11
CA VAL A 322 -4.68 16.99 9.89
C VAL A 322 -3.72 16.85 8.73
N ARG A 323 -4.14 16.14 7.68
CA ARG A 323 -3.36 15.95 6.45
C ARG A 323 -4.15 16.46 5.25
N ALA A 324 -3.50 17.24 4.41
CA ALA A 324 -3.93 17.58 3.07
C ALA A 324 -2.99 16.89 2.08
N SER A 325 -3.54 16.19 1.09
CA SER A 325 -2.79 15.42 0.10
C SER A 325 -3.36 15.64 -1.29
N TYR A 326 -2.48 15.64 -2.28
CA TYR A 326 -2.83 15.63 -3.68
C TYR A 326 -2.01 14.58 -4.43
N GLU A 327 -2.67 13.81 -5.27
CA GLU A 327 -2.05 12.82 -6.14
C GLU A 327 -2.62 12.96 -7.56
N SER A 328 -1.74 12.91 -8.55
CA SER A 328 -2.08 12.95 -9.97
C SER A 328 -1.38 11.84 -10.71
N LEU A 329 -2.14 10.99 -11.36
CA LEU A 329 -1.67 9.96 -12.27
C LEU A 329 -2.12 10.33 -13.66
N GLU A 330 -1.17 10.67 -14.54
CA GLU A 330 -1.48 11.09 -15.91
C GLU A 330 -2.14 9.98 -16.72
N GLY A 331 -3.05 10.39 -17.65
CA GLY A 331 -3.68 9.52 -18.62
C GLY A 331 -3.63 10.10 -20.03
N ASN A 332 -3.38 9.25 -21.04
CA ASN A 332 -3.31 9.69 -22.43
C ASN A 332 -4.55 9.34 -23.27
N GLY A 333 -5.64 8.88 -22.64
CA GLY A 333 -6.87 8.45 -23.31
C GLY A 333 -6.84 7.00 -23.83
N VAL A 334 -5.68 6.34 -23.75
CA VAL A 334 -5.49 4.92 -24.11
C VAL A 334 -5.10 4.12 -22.87
N ARG A 335 -4.23 4.68 -22.05
CA ARG A 335 -3.82 4.13 -20.75
C ARG A 335 -3.49 5.27 -19.80
N GLY A 336 -3.47 4.96 -18.51
CA GLY A 336 -2.99 5.87 -17.50
C GLY A 336 -1.73 5.34 -16.81
N PHE A 337 -1.09 6.20 -16.03
CA PHE A 337 0.02 5.83 -15.16
C PHE A 337 -0.41 4.69 -14.22
N SER A 338 0.38 3.63 -14.11
CA SER A 338 0.02 2.44 -13.35
C SER A 338 1.07 2.07 -12.30
N THR A 339 0.62 1.45 -11.21
CA THR A 339 1.48 0.99 -10.12
C THR A 339 1.21 -0.50 -9.84
N PRO A 340 1.66 -1.41 -10.73
CA PRO A 340 1.24 -2.81 -10.74
C PRO A 340 1.62 -3.61 -9.49
N LEU A 341 2.66 -3.20 -8.76
CA LEU A 341 3.13 -3.85 -7.53
C LEU A 341 2.73 -3.09 -6.24
N ALA A 342 1.89 -2.06 -6.35
CA ALA A 342 1.50 -1.23 -5.22
C ALA A 342 0.54 -1.91 -4.24
N THR A 343 0.54 -1.46 -2.99
CA THR A 343 -0.57 -1.69 -2.05
C THR A 343 -1.67 -0.65 -2.30
N THR A 344 -2.45 -0.89 -3.36
CA THR A 344 -3.36 0.11 -3.95
C THR A 344 -4.48 0.58 -3.05
N HIS A 345 -4.98 -0.27 -2.14
CA HIS A 345 -6.07 0.07 -1.20
C HIS A 345 -5.81 1.30 -0.32
N ALA A 346 -4.54 1.63 -0.08
CA ALA A 346 -4.16 2.80 0.71
C ALA A 346 -4.30 4.12 -0.05
N PHE A 347 -4.50 4.06 -1.39
CA PHE A 347 -4.53 5.19 -2.31
C PHE A 347 -5.85 5.22 -3.08
N GLN A 348 -6.28 6.39 -3.56
CA GLN A 348 -7.52 6.63 -4.31
C GLN A 348 -8.79 6.05 -3.66
N GLY A 349 -8.89 6.16 -2.32
CA GLY A 349 -10.05 5.74 -1.53
C GLY A 349 -10.14 4.24 -1.23
N TRP A 350 -10.77 3.90 -0.12
CA TRP A 350 -10.87 2.53 0.37
C TRP A 350 -11.99 1.71 -0.26
N SER A 351 -12.91 2.36 -0.97
CA SER A 351 -13.91 1.64 -1.76
C SER A 351 -13.27 0.82 -2.89
N ASP A 352 -11.97 1.05 -3.18
CA ASP A 352 -11.24 0.48 -4.32
C ASP A 352 -11.94 0.77 -5.67
N ALA A 353 -12.58 1.95 -5.78
CA ALA A 353 -13.37 2.29 -6.97
C ALA A 353 -12.53 2.31 -8.24
N PHE A 354 -11.28 2.80 -8.15
CA PHE A 354 -10.36 2.96 -9.28
C PHE A 354 -9.35 1.81 -9.42
N VAL A 355 -9.30 0.90 -8.46
CA VAL A 355 -8.42 -0.29 -8.47
C VAL A 355 -9.04 -1.44 -9.25
N MET A 356 -10.36 -1.52 -9.27
CA MET A 356 -11.14 -2.60 -9.86
C MET A 356 -12.27 -2.05 -10.75
N PRO A 357 -12.62 -2.67 -11.87
CA PRO A 357 -12.80 -4.12 -12.08
C PRO A 357 -11.82 -4.77 -13.06
N LEU A 358 -10.74 -4.15 -13.45
CA LEU A 358 -10.01 -4.50 -14.67
C LEU A 358 -8.72 -5.30 -14.44
N GLY A 359 -8.67 -6.12 -13.39
CA GLY A 359 -7.56 -7.07 -13.23
C GLY A 359 -6.24 -6.39 -12.89
N GLY A 360 -6.27 -5.58 -11.84
CA GLY A 360 -5.09 -4.93 -11.26
C GLY A 360 -4.57 -3.75 -12.09
N ASN A 361 -4.49 -2.60 -11.47
CA ASN A 361 -3.69 -1.44 -11.86
C ASN A 361 -3.86 -0.89 -13.29
N LYS A 362 -4.96 -1.15 -13.96
CA LYS A 362 -5.33 -0.30 -15.08
C LYS A 362 -5.84 0.99 -14.49
N SER A 363 -4.94 1.91 -14.26
CA SER A 363 -5.26 3.29 -14.04
C SER A 363 -6.26 3.73 -15.11
N PHE A 364 -7.15 4.58 -14.70
CA PHE A 364 -8.14 5.18 -15.56
C PHE A 364 -7.44 5.74 -16.81
N VAL A 365 -7.92 5.47 -18.01
CA VAL A 365 -7.26 5.90 -19.27
C VAL A 365 -7.13 7.42 -19.39
N ASP A 366 -8.00 8.16 -18.71
CA ASP A 366 -7.96 9.61 -18.62
C ASP A 366 -7.17 10.15 -17.42
N GLY A 367 -6.43 9.26 -16.72
CA GLY A 367 -5.73 9.62 -15.51
C GLY A 367 -6.67 9.86 -14.32
N ILE A 368 -6.08 10.15 -13.16
CA ILE A 368 -6.82 10.45 -11.93
C ILE A 368 -6.08 11.55 -11.17
N ASP A 369 -6.81 12.60 -10.82
CA ASP A 369 -6.45 13.56 -9.79
C ASP A 369 -7.23 13.22 -8.52
N ASP A 370 -6.55 13.06 -7.38
CA ASP A 370 -7.12 12.83 -6.06
C ASP A 370 -6.69 13.93 -5.10
N LEU A 371 -7.62 14.80 -4.76
CA LEU A 371 -7.44 15.76 -3.67
C LEU A 371 -8.10 15.20 -2.42
N ASN A 372 -7.32 14.97 -1.35
CA ASN A 372 -7.90 14.46 -0.12
C ASN A 372 -7.50 15.26 1.13
N LEU A 373 -8.42 15.28 2.09
CA LEU A 373 -8.24 15.87 3.40
C LEU A 373 -8.59 14.85 4.47
N SER A 374 -7.73 14.65 5.46
CA SER A 374 -7.99 13.74 6.56
C SER A 374 -7.76 14.36 7.93
N LEU A 375 -8.56 13.90 8.89
CA LEU A 375 -8.40 14.13 10.32
C LEU A 375 -8.16 12.78 11.00
N ASN A 376 -7.05 12.67 11.70
CA ASN A 376 -6.72 11.51 12.53
C ASN A 376 -6.71 11.94 14.01
N VAL A 377 -7.30 11.12 14.87
CA VAL A 377 -7.37 11.35 16.31
C VAL A 377 -6.89 10.09 17.03
N LYS A 378 -5.88 10.23 17.90
CA LYS A 378 -5.32 9.16 18.73
C LYS A 378 -5.70 9.37 20.21
N PRO A 379 -6.93 9.01 20.61
CA PRO A 379 -7.42 9.27 21.96
C PRO A 379 -6.63 8.48 23.01
N ARG A 380 -6.31 9.13 24.14
CA ARG A 380 -5.60 8.52 25.27
C ARG A 380 -6.62 8.06 26.29
N PHE A 381 -7.03 6.79 26.22
CA PHE A 381 -7.95 6.24 27.20
C PHE A 381 -7.23 5.88 28.51
N ARG A 382 -7.67 6.48 29.63
CA ARG A 382 -7.23 6.13 30.97
C ARG A 382 -8.16 5.06 31.54
N ARG A 383 -7.77 3.80 31.67
CA ARG A 383 -8.56 2.69 32.27
C ARG A 383 -9.66 2.13 31.36
N THR A 384 -9.35 1.75 30.15
CA THR A 384 -10.25 1.01 29.28
C THR A 384 -9.61 -0.31 28.83
N TYR A 385 -10.43 -1.21 28.32
CA TYR A 385 -9.99 -2.44 27.65
C TYR A 385 -9.34 -2.16 26.29
N PHE A 386 -9.40 -0.92 25.81
CA PHE A 386 -8.83 -0.48 24.53
C PHE A 386 -7.67 0.47 24.76
N PHE A 387 -6.56 0.22 24.09
CA PHE A 387 -5.40 1.11 24.07
C PHE A 387 -4.90 1.28 22.63
N ASN A 388 -4.02 2.26 22.40
CA ASN A 388 -3.55 2.61 21.06
C ASN A 388 -4.72 2.79 20.08
N ALA A 389 -5.79 3.47 20.54
CA ALA A 389 -6.90 3.75 19.66
C ALA A 389 -6.52 4.79 18.61
N ASP A 390 -7.03 4.59 17.40
CA ASP A 390 -6.80 5.44 16.25
C ASP A 390 -8.12 5.61 15.50
N ILE A 391 -8.53 6.86 15.26
CA ILE A 391 -9.76 7.19 14.55
C ILE A 391 -9.38 8.10 13.40
N LEU A 392 -9.67 7.68 12.17
CA LEU A 392 -9.44 8.44 10.96
C LEU A 392 -10.75 8.76 10.26
N VAL A 393 -10.88 9.99 9.77
CA VAL A 393 -11.89 10.40 8.80
C VAL A 393 -11.17 11.06 7.64
N ARG A 394 -11.48 10.64 6.42
CA ARG A 394 -10.89 11.17 5.18
C ARG A 394 -11.96 11.46 4.15
N TYR A 395 -11.78 12.53 3.41
CA TYR A 395 -12.59 12.90 2.26
C TYR A 395 -11.71 12.97 1.03
N HIS A 396 -12.18 12.37 -0.07
CA HIS A 396 -11.56 12.42 -1.37
C HIS A 396 -12.46 13.13 -2.38
N ASP A 397 -11.85 13.89 -3.29
CA ASP A 397 -12.46 14.49 -4.46
C ASP A 397 -11.67 14.07 -5.69
N PHE A 398 -12.33 13.38 -6.62
CA PHE A 398 -11.68 12.73 -7.75
C PHE A 398 -12.07 13.39 -9.07
N ASP A 399 -11.07 13.76 -9.85
CA ASP A 399 -11.22 14.25 -11.22
C ASP A 399 -10.42 13.38 -12.20
N ALA A 400 -10.84 13.32 -13.46
CA ALA A 400 -10.04 12.77 -14.54
C ALA A 400 -8.93 13.78 -14.91
N GLU A 401 -7.67 13.39 -14.77
CA GLU A 401 -6.51 14.28 -14.97
C GLU A 401 -6.55 14.93 -16.37
N ARG A 402 -6.71 14.13 -17.44
CA ARG A 402 -6.66 14.58 -18.83
C ARG A 402 -7.82 15.49 -19.22
N THR A 403 -9.03 15.21 -18.75
CA THR A 403 -10.27 15.85 -19.22
C THR A 403 -10.85 16.85 -18.24
N GLY A 404 -10.44 16.80 -16.98
CA GLY A 404 -11.02 17.56 -15.88
C GLY A 404 -12.47 17.17 -15.57
N ALA A 405 -12.89 15.98 -15.97
CA ALA A 405 -14.23 15.50 -15.68
C ALA A 405 -14.32 15.06 -14.22
N ASP A 406 -15.36 15.47 -13.51
CA ASP A 406 -15.68 14.98 -12.17
C ASP A 406 -15.91 13.46 -12.23
N LEU A 407 -15.16 12.70 -11.44
CA LEU A 407 -15.27 11.25 -11.31
C LEU A 407 -16.10 10.85 -10.07
N GLY A 408 -16.22 11.74 -9.10
CA GLY A 408 -16.96 11.51 -7.88
C GLY A 408 -16.14 11.79 -6.62
N ARG A 409 -16.67 11.39 -5.49
CA ARG A 409 -16.11 11.66 -4.17
C ARG A 409 -16.23 10.45 -3.26
N GLU A 410 -15.39 10.40 -2.22
CA GLU A 410 -15.42 9.30 -1.26
C GLU A 410 -15.22 9.80 0.17
N TRP A 411 -15.96 9.18 1.10
CA TRP A 411 -15.72 9.29 2.52
C TRP A 411 -15.17 7.98 3.07
N ASP A 412 -14.04 8.08 3.76
CA ASP A 412 -13.40 6.99 4.47
C ASP A 412 -13.43 7.25 5.98
N VAL A 413 -13.84 6.25 6.75
CA VAL A 413 -13.82 6.29 8.22
C VAL A 413 -13.21 5.02 8.76
N GLN A 414 -12.27 5.13 9.69
CA GLN A 414 -11.69 4.01 10.41
C GLN A 414 -11.69 4.27 11.91
N ALA A 415 -11.94 3.22 12.67
CA ALA A 415 -11.67 3.17 14.11
C ALA A 415 -10.96 1.86 14.41
N GLN A 416 -9.78 1.92 14.99
CA GLN A 416 -9.02 0.74 15.39
C GLN A 416 -8.48 0.90 16.81
N ALA A 417 -8.26 -0.23 17.51
CA ALA A 417 -7.65 -0.23 18.82
C ALA A 417 -7.03 -1.59 19.14
N ALA A 418 -6.02 -1.61 19.99
CA ALA A 418 -5.52 -2.82 20.61
C ALA A 418 -6.38 -3.19 21.83
N ILE A 419 -6.74 -4.46 21.94
CA ILE A 419 -7.41 -5.05 23.12
C ILE A 419 -6.38 -5.64 24.07
N THR A 420 -5.34 -6.26 23.51
CA THR A 420 -4.15 -6.72 24.23
C THR A 420 -2.91 -6.37 23.41
N SER A 421 -1.71 -6.66 23.93
CA SER A 421 -0.47 -6.50 23.12
C SER A 421 -0.43 -7.40 21.86
N LYS A 422 -1.34 -8.37 21.74
CA LYS A 422 -1.38 -9.37 20.68
C LYS A 422 -2.70 -9.37 19.91
N LEU A 423 -3.73 -8.68 20.39
CA LEU A 423 -5.05 -8.68 19.77
C LEU A 423 -5.50 -7.26 19.48
N SER A 424 -5.86 -6.99 18.25
CA SER A 424 -6.44 -5.73 17.79
C SER A 424 -7.79 -5.92 17.13
N VAL A 425 -8.55 -4.84 17.04
CA VAL A 425 -9.84 -4.76 16.37
C VAL A 425 -9.88 -3.49 15.52
N ALA A 426 -10.47 -3.59 14.34
CA ALA A 426 -10.69 -2.46 13.45
C ALA A 426 -12.07 -2.50 12.81
N LEU A 427 -12.68 -1.33 12.67
CA LEU A 427 -13.87 -1.07 11.89
C LEU A 427 -13.50 -0.05 10.82
N LYS A 428 -13.80 -0.34 9.54
CA LYS A 428 -13.63 0.59 8.43
C LYS A 428 -14.94 0.75 7.66
N TYR A 429 -15.11 1.93 7.09
CA TYR A 429 -16.23 2.30 6.24
C TYR A 429 -15.68 3.13 5.08
N ALA A 430 -16.15 2.87 3.87
CA ALA A 430 -15.89 3.67 2.69
C ALA A 430 -17.18 3.86 1.90
N ASP A 431 -17.42 5.07 1.39
CA ASP A 431 -18.61 5.41 0.62
C ASP A 431 -18.23 6.28 -0.57
N PHE A 432 -18.14 5.63 -1.74
CA PHE A 432 -17.85 6.29 -3.01
C PHE A 432 -19.14 6.64 -3.75
N GLU A 433 -19.35 7.90 -4.00
CA GLU A 433 -20.41 8.46 -4.82
C GLU A 433 -19.84 8.93 -6.17
N ARG A 434 -20.22 8.23 -7.26
CA ARG A 434 -19.80 8.64 -8.60
C ARG A 434 -20.44 9.96 -9.03
N ALA A 435 -19.76 10.71 -9.88
CA ALA A 435 -20.33 11.92 -10.50
C ALA A 435 -21.65 11.65 -11.21
N ALA A 436 -22.60 12.56 -11.06
CA ALA A 436 -23.95 12.44 -11.63
C ALA A 436 -23.97 12.48 -13.15
N SER A 437 -23.02 13.18 -13.76
CA SER A 437 -22.89 13.33 -15.22
C SER A 437 -21.42 13.27 -15.64
N VAL A 438 -21.17 12.69 -16.81
CA VAL A 438 -19.85 12.60 -17.42
C VAL A 438 -19.88 13.31 -18.75
N PRO A 439 -18.95 14.23 -19.05
CA PRO A 439 -18.89 14.88 -20.36
C PRO A 439 -18.74 13.87 -21.49
N PRO A 440 -19.29 14.16 -22.70
CA PRO A 440 -19.07 13.32 -23.87
C PRO A 440 -17.58 13.12 -24.18
N GLY A 441 -17.14 11.86 -24.31
CA GLY A 441 -15.75 11.51 -24.61
C GLY A 441 -14.83 11.34 -23.41
N ALA A 442 -15.30 11.64 -22.20
CA ALA A 442 -14.57 11.31 -20.99
C ALA A 442 -14.83 9.85 -20.54
N ALA A 443 -13.86 9.26 -19.86
CA ALA A 443 -14.00 7.91 -19.33
C ALA A 443 -15.13 7.84 -18.29
N THR A 444 -15.90 6.76 -18.34
CA THR A 444 -17.02 6.55 -17.40
C THR A 444 -16.51 6.18 -16.02
N PRO A 445 -16.82 6.97 -14.97
CA PRO A 445 -16.40 6.63 -13.60
C PRO A 445 -17.00 5.29 -13.13
N PRO A 446 -16.34 4.63 -12.17
CA PRO A 446 -16.86 3.41 -11.57
C PRO A 446 -18.25 3.62 -10.93
N PRO A 447 -19.04 2.57 -10.75
CA PRO A 447 -20.33 2.70 -10.06
C PRO A 447 -20.13 3.06 -8.59
N SER A 448 -21.06 3.86 -8.04
CA SER A 448 -21.12 4.16 -6.61
C SER A 448 -21.18 2.86 -5.78
N ARG A 449 -20.45 2.86 -4.66
CA ARG A 449 -20.39 1.71 -3.76
C ARG A 449 -20.07 2.12 -2.33
N THR A 450 -20.66 1.38 -1.41
CA THR A 450 -20.38 1.47 0.03
C THR A 450 -19.72 0.17 0.48
N LYS A 451 -18.68 0.26 1.29
CA LYS A 451 -17.99 -0.89 1.88
C LYS A 451 -17.89 -0.75 3.39
N VAL A 452 -17.99 -1.88 4.08
CA VAL A 452 -17.79 -1.97 5.53
C VAL A 452 -16.89 -3.16 5.82
N TRP A 453 -15.93 -2.97 6.72
CA TRP A 453 -15.07 -4.04 7.21
C TRP A 453 -15.08 -4.07 8.73
N PHE A 454 -15.07 -5.28 9.26
CA PHE A 454 -14.81 -5.54 10.65
C PHE A 454 -13.73 -6.59 10.77
N THR A 455 -12.63 -6.26 11.45
CA THR A 455 -11.44 -7.10 11.49
C THR A 455 -11.01 -7.34 12.93
N PHE A 456 -10.73 -8.60 13.25
CA PHE A 456 -9.97 -9.01 14.42
C PHE A 456 -8.62 -9.56 13.97
N GLU A 457 -7.54 -9.16 14.60
CA GLU A 457 -6.21 -9.64 14.28
C GLU A 457 -5.45 -10.00 15.56
N TYR A 458 -4.93 -11.23 15.57
CA TYR A 458 -4.06 -11.74 16.62
C TYR A 458 -2.66 -11.99 16.06
N LYS A 459 -1.63 -11.46 16.72
CA LYS A 459 -0.21 -11.68 16.41
C LYS A 459 0.51 -12.17 17.68
N LEU A 460 1.27 -13.28 17.56
CA LEU A 460 2.02 -13.86 18.67
C LEU A 460 3.26 -13.06 18.98
#